data_430a0f39d1f476de374fa2974625d729
#
_entry.id   430a0f39d1f476de374fa2974625d729
#
_cell.length_a   1.000
_cell.length_b   1.000
_cell.length_c   1.000
_cell.angle_alpha   90.00
_cell.angle_beta   90.00
_cell.angle_gamma   90.00
#
_symmetry.space_group_name_H-M   'P 1'
#
loop_
_entity.id
_entity.type
_entity.pdbx_description
1 polymer ?
#
loop_
_entity_poly.entity_id
_entity_poly.type
_entity_poly.pdbx_seq_one_letter_code
_entity_poly.pdbx_strand_id
1 'polypeptide(L)'
;MNNENWKIDIKNALDSLPPSKEELNLLPGKKSDFDLIEKPSERTDPKKLKLASVLVGITNTNPKIVLTKRSLELEQHSGQIAFPGGKVEKHENVTDAALREANEEIGILINEIDVCGYLDTYETGTGFRILPVVAFIKENFTVKVNKNEVDELFEVPLEFILEPKNHILKSGFWNGSVRHYYTINYGKYNIWGATAGMLVNLYDKVRSNV
;
A
#
# COMPACT_ATOMS: atom_id res chain seq x y z
N MET A 1 -5.77 12.21 -16.88
CA MET A 1 -5.19 11.08 -17.64
C MET A 1 -6.08 10.85 -18.86
N ASN A 2 -5.52 10.92 -20.10
CA ASN A 2 -6.26 10.58 -21.30
C ASN A 2 -6.59 9.09 -21.30
N ASN A 3 -7.83 8.74 -21.62
CA ASN A 3 -8.50 7.47 -21.35
C ASN A 3 -7.88 6.17 -21.92
N GLU A 4 -6.80 6.19 -22.68
CA GLU A 4 -6.24 4.98 -23.33
C GLU A 4 -4.82 4.59 -22.86
N ASN A 5 -4.06 5.49 -22.21
CA ASN A 5 -2.65 5.24 -21.86
C ASN A 5 -2.35 5.13 -20.35
N TRP A 6 -3.36 5.20 -19.49
CA TRP A 6 -3.13 5.23 -18.05
C TRP A 6 -2.31 4.04 -17.50
N LYS A 7 -2.44 2.85 -18.11
CA LYS A 7 -1.64 1.67 -17.71
C LYS A 7 -0.16 1.86 -18.04
N ILE A 8 0.12 2.46 -19.19
CA ILE A 8 1.49 2.77 -19.63
C ILE A 8 2.09 3.82 -18.69
N ASP A 9 1.31 4.87 -18.37
CA ASP A 9 1.76 5.92 -17.47
C ASP A 9 2.08 5.36 -16.07
N ILE A 10 1.19 4.51 -15.52
CA ILE A 10 1.43 3.82 -14.24
C ILE A 10 2.70 2.96 -14.35
N LYS A 11 2.80 2.09 -15.36
CA LYS A 11 3.93 1.17 -15.50
C LYS A 11 5.26 1.90 -15.64
N ASN A 12 5.30 3.00 -16.40
CA ASN A 12 6.50 3.82 -16.57
C ASN A 12 6.92 4.58 -15.30
N ALA A 13 5.96 4.83 -14.40
CA ALA A 13 6.21 5.52 -13.13
C ALA A 13 6.78 4.63 -12.04
N LEU A 14 6.67 3.31 -12.20
CA LEU A 14 7.03 2.34 -11.17
C LEU A 14 8.46 1.81 -11.35
N ASP A 15 9.06 1.37 -10.24
CA ASP A 15 10.28 0.57 -10.30
C ASP A 15 9.95 -0.80 -10.91
N SER A 16 10.64 -1.20 -11.99
CA SER A 16 10.33 -2.43 -12.73
C SER A 16 10.78 -3.71 -12.02
N LEU A 17 11.73 -3.60 -11.09
CA LEU A 17 12.26 -4.69 -10.29
C LEU A 17 12.11 -4.39 -8.80
N PRO A 18 11.84 -5.40 -7.96
CA PRO A 18 11.84 -5.22 -6.52
C PRO A 18 13.26 -4.93 -6.03
N PRO A 19 13.42 -4.21 -4.91
CA PRO A 19 14.70 -4.10 -4.24
C PRO A 19 15.24 -5.49 -3.89
N SER A 20 16.57 -5.64 -3.92
CA SER A 20 17.23 -6.88 -3.49
C SER A 20 16.96 -7.15 -2.01
N LYS A 21 17.12 -8.41 -1.58
CA LYS A 21 17.02 -8.75 -0.15
C LYS A 21 18.04 -7.98 0.70
N GLU A 22 19.18 -7.67 0.15
CA GLU A 22 20.21 -6.88 0.83
C GLU A 22 19.74 -5.43 1.05
N GLU A 23 19.21 -4.78 0.02
CA GLU A 23 18.64 -3.45 0.13
C GLU A 23 17.47 -3.41 1.13
N LEU A 24 16.57 -4.41 1.07
CA LEU A 24 15.44 -4.51 1.99
C LEU A 24 15.86 -4.70 3.46
N ASN A 25 17.01 -5.28 3.74
CA ASN A 25 17.47 -5.56 5.10
C ASN A 25 18.44 -4.52 5.65
N LEU A 26 19.19 -3.82 4.80
CA LEU A 26 20.31 -2.97 5.21
C LEU A 26 20.07 -1.49 4.96
N LEU A 27 19.31 -1.11 3.94
CA LEU A 27 19.07 0.28 3.61
C LEU A 27 17.77 0.80 4.23
N PRO A 28 17.71 2.08 4.64
CA PRO A 28 16.47 2.70 5.06
C PRO A 28 15.42 2.68 3.93
N GLY A 29 14.16 2.57 4.27
CA GLY A 29 13.06 2.74 3.32
C GLY A 29 13.07 4.13 2.69
N LYS A 30 12.67 4.24 1.43
CA LYS A 30 12.61 5.52 0.72
C LYS A 30 11.49 6.43 1.25
N LYS A 31 10.43 5.84 1.83
CA LYS A 31 9.28 6.53 2.44
C LYS A 31 9.02 5.98 3.85
N SER A 32 8.43 6.80 4.72
CA SER A 32 8.13 6.37 6.09
C SER A 32 7.06 7.21 6.78
N ASP A 33 6.49 6.70 7.87
CA ASP A 33 5.66 7.47 8.81
C ASP A 33 6.42 8.65 9.45
N PHE A 34 7.75 8.68 9.31
CA PHE A 34 8.63 9.69 9.91
C PHE A 34 9.04 10.80 8.95
N ASP A 35 8.71 10.71 7.66
CA ASP A 35 9.14 11.68 6.63
C ASP A 35 8.55 13.08 6.83
N LEU A 36 7.40 13.16 7.52
CA LEU A 36 6.69 14.41 7.80
C LEU A 36 6.92 14.93 9.22
N ILE A 37 7.92 14.43 9.93
CA ILE A 37 8.26 14.86 11.29
C ILE A 37 9.39 15.90 11.24
N GLU A 38 9.22 17.03 11.92
CA GLU A 38 10.22 18.10 11.96
C GLU A 38 11.59 17.70 12.53
N LYS A 39 11.62 16.64 13.34
CA LYS A 39 12.85 16.07 13.90
C LYS A 39 12.90 14.58 13.65
N PRO A 40 13.55 14.10 12.59
CA PRO A 40 13.66 12.68 12.27
C PRO A 40 14.66 11.98 13.22
N SER A 41 14.45 12.04 14.53
CA SER A 41 15.42 11.56 15.51
C SER A 41 15.43 10.05 15.70
N GLU A 42 14.43 9.30 15.20
CA GLU A 42 14.31 7.88 15.57
C GLU A 42 13.69 7.02 14.47
N ARG A 43 14.33 6.96 13.30
CA ARG A 43 14.04 5.83 12.42
C ARG A 43 14.52 4.55 13.12
N THR A 44 13.65 3.54 13.16
CA THR A 44 14.01 2.21 13.69
C THR A 44 15.20 1.66 12.89
N ASP A 45 16.16 1.05 13.58
CA ASP A 45 17.26 0.34 12.93
C ASP A 45 16.67 -0.59 11.83
N PRO A 46 17.10 -0.45 10.57
CA PRO A 46 16.60 -1.26 9.45
C PRO A 46 16.57 -2.76 9.74
N LYS A 47 17.56 -3.26 10.49
CA LYS A 47 17.69 -4.68 10.86
C LYS A 47 16.63 -5.18 11.86
N LYS A 48 15.93 -4.26 12.51
CA LYS A 48 14.87 -4.59 13.48
C LYS A 48 13.48 -4.56 12.86
N LEU A 49 13.36 -4.06 11.62
CA LEU A 49 12.07 -3.98 10.93
C LEU A 49 11.65 -5.35 10.41
N LYS A 50 10.38 -5.67 10.58
CA LYS A 50 9.75 -6.86 9.99
C LYS A 50 9.39 -6.56 8.53
N LEU A 51 9.82 -7.43 7.63
CA LEU A 51 9.49 -7.29 6.23
C LEU A 51 8.03 -7.69 5.98
N ALA A 52 7.32 -6.86 5.24
CA ALA A 52 5.96 -7.09 4.81
C ALA A 52 5.79 -6.68 3.34
N SER A 53 4.74 -7.15 2.71
CA SER A 53 4.40 -6.78 1.35
C SER A 53 2.90 -6.65 1.20
N VAL A 54 2.46 -5.73 0.34
CA VAL A 54 1.03 -5.47 0.09
C VAL A 54 0.76 -5.39 -1.41
N LEU A 55 -0.45 -5.79 -1.82
CA LEU A 55 -0.92 -5.71 -3.19
C LEU A 55 -1.66 -4.38 -3.42
N VAL A 56 -1.08 -3.49 -4.19
CA VAL A 56 -1.75 -2.30 -4.73
C VAL A 56 -2.43 -2.69 -6.04
N GLY A 57 -3.59 -3.34 -5.91
CA GLY A 57 -4.35 -3.85 -7.05
C GLY A 57 -5.17 -2.75 -7.73
N ILE A 58 -5.04 -2.63 -9.06
CA ILE A 58 -5.76 -1.66 -9.89
C ILE A 58 -6.60 -2.42 -10.91
N THR A 59 -7.93 -2.23 -10.92
CA THR A 59 -8.82 -2.90 -11.88
C THR A 59 -8.61 -2.40 -13.30
N ASN A 60 -8.80 -3.30 -14.29
CA ASN A 60 -8.32 -3.09 -15.66
C ASN A 60 -9.14 -2.11 -16.51
N THR A 61 -10.47 -2.13 -16.42
CA THR A 61 -11.34 -1.42 -17.36
C THR A 61 -11.79 -0.07 -16.81
N ASN A 62 -12.24 -0.07 -15.58
CA ASN A 62 -12.59 1.13 -14.81
C ASN A 62 -11.60 1.21 -13.64
N PRO A 63 -10.47 1.93 -13.80
CA PRO A 63 -9.36 1.81 -12.87
C PRO A 63 -9.76 2.26 -11.46
N LYS A 64 -9.75 1.31 -10.54
CA LYS A 64 -10.00 1.51 -9.12
C LYS A 64 -8.95 0.78 -8.30
N ILE A 65 -8.58 1.37 -7.18
CA ILE A 65 -7.71 0.74 -6.18
C ILE A 65 -8.56 -0.17 -5.29
N VAL A 66 -8.13 -1.42 -5.14
CA VAL A 66 -8.76 -2.40 -4.24
C VAL A 66 -8.19 -2.24 -2.84
N LEU A 67 -9.06 -2.08 -1.86
CA LEU A 67 -8.74 -1.91 -0.45
C LEU A 67 -9.61 -2.81 0.42
N THR A 68 -9.10 -3.15 1.59
CA THR A 68 -9.80 -3.91 2.62
C THR A 68 -10.00 -3.07 3.87
N LYS A 69 -11.10 -3.32 4.58
CA LYS A 69 -11.28 -2.93 5.96
C LYS A 69 -11.02 -4.16 6.84
N ARG A 70 -10.02 -4.06 7.70
CA ARG A 70 -9.65 -5.16 8.60
C ARG A 70 -10.77 -5.51 9.56
N SER A 71 -10.88 -6.78 9.91
CA SER A 71 -11.88 -7.27 10.86
C SER A 71 -11.78 -6.55 12.21
N LEU A 72 -12.92 -6.28 12.81
CA LEU A 72 -13.00 -5.69 14.14
C LEU A 72 -12.58 -6.66 15.26
N GLU A 73 -12.49 -7.96 14.95
CA GLU A 73 -12.09 -9.03 15.87
C GLU A 73 -10.57 -9.14 16.01
N LEU A 74 -9.80 -8.46 15.17
CA LEU A 74 -8.34 -8.48 15.23
C LEU A 74 -7.82 -7.66 16.41
N GLU A 75 -6.82 -8.18 17.13
CA GLU A 75 -6.17 -7.49 18.26
C GLU A 75 -5.40 -6.24 17.82
N GLN A 76 -4.87 -6.23 16.59
CA GLN A 76 -4.07 -5.12 16.09
C GLN A 76 -4.68 -4.58 14.79
N HIS A 77 -4.67 -3.25 14.66
CA HIS A 77 -5.15 -2.55 13.46
C HIS A 77 -6.62 -2.83 13.11
N SER A 78 -7.43 -3.19 14.12
CA SER A 78 -8.86 -3.46 14.00
C SER A 78 -9.59 -2.32 13.29
N GLY A 79 -10.40 -2.66 12.28
CA GLY A 79 -11.20 -1.71 11.49
C GLY A 79 -10.42 -0.74 10.62
N GLN A 80 -9.08 -0.81 10.56
CA GLN A 80 -8.25 0.02 9.69
C GLN A 80 -8.41 -0.38 8.24
N ILE A 81 -8.25 0.61 7.37
CA ILE A 81 -8.22 0.39 5.92
C ILE A 81 -6.78 0.12 5.49
N ALA A 82 -6.59 -0.95 4.73
CA ALA A 82 -5.31 -1.38 4.23
C ALA A 82 -5.42 -1.96 2.82
N PHE A 83 -4.28 -2.07 2.15
CA PHE A 83 -4.16 -2.99 1.01
C PHE A 83 -4.18 -4.43 1.51
N PRO A 84 -4.65 -5.39 0.71
CA PRO A 84 -4.40 -6.80 0.99
C PRO A 84 -2.90 -7.05 1.12
N GLY A 85 -2.47 -7.75 2.18
CA GLY A 85 -1.07 -8.01 2.39
C GLY A 85 -0.69 -8.32 3.83
N GLY A 86 0.56 -8.77 4.01
CA GLY A 86 1.04 -9.19 5.31
C GLY A 86 2.54 -9.40 5.37
N LYS A 87 2.99 -10.22 6.30
CA LYS A 87 4.41 -10.49 6.54
C LYS A 87 4.99 -11.38 5.46
N VAL A 88 6.23 -11.07 5.08
CA VAL A 88 7.01 -11.96 4.19
C VAL A 88 7.52 -13.13 5.02
N GLU A 89 7.23 -14.35 4.58
CA GLU A 89 7.68 -15.58 5.22
C GLU A 89 9.16 -15.90 4.88
N LYS A 90 9.75 -16.84 5.66
CA LYS A 90 11.20 -17.12 5.59
C LYS A 90 11.69 -17.55 4.21
N HIS A 91 10.87 -18.24 3.43
CA HIS A 91 11.27 -18.86 2.17
C HIS A 91 10.59 -18.26 0.95
N GLU A 92 9.89 -17.15 1.11
CA GLU A 92 9.21 -16.48 0.00
C GLU A 92 9.89 -15.14 -0.36
N ASN A 93 9.66 -14.66 -1.54
CA ASN A 93 10.03 -13.30 -1.94
C ASN A 93 8.88 -12.32 -1.65
N VAL A 94 9.17 -11.03 -1.71
CA VAL A 94 8.22 -9.97 -1.37
C VAL A 94 7.00 -9.92 -2.30
N THR A 95 7.18 -10.27 -3.57
CA THR A 95 6.07 -10.33 -4.55
C THR A 95 5.14 -11.48 -4.25
N ASP A 96 5.70 -12.68 -4.03
CA ASP A 96 4.92 -13.87 -3.70
C ASP A 96 4.13 -13.68 -2.41
N ALA A 97 4.73 -13.01 -1.40
CA ALA A 97 4.03 -12.66 -0.16
C ALA A 97 2.79 -11.80 -0.41
N ALA A 98 2.90 -10.73 -1.22
CA ALA A 98 1.75 -9.89 -1.55
C ALA A 98 0.64 -10.67 -2.26
N LEU A 99 1.00 -11.56 -3.19
CA LEU A 99 0.04 -12.37 -3.95
C LEU A 99 -0.62 -13.43 -3.07
N ARG A 100 0.14 -14.12 -2.20
CA ARG A 100 -0.37 -15.11 -1.25
C ARG A 100 -1.35 -14.47 -0.27
N GLU A 101 -0.97 -13.39 0.37
CA GLU A 101 -1.81 -12.67 1.34
C GLU A 101 -3.09 -12.16 0.68
N ALA A 102 -3.01 -11.60 -0.54
CA ALA A 102 -4.20 -11.18 -1.26
C ALA A 102 -5.13 -12.35 -1.59
N ASN A 103 -4.58 -13.52 -1.94
CA ASN A 103 -5.39 -14.73 -2.12
C ASN A 103 -6.04 -15.18 -0.79
N GLU A 104 -5.31 -15.17 0.32
CA GLU A 104 -5.78 -15.58 1.64
C GLU A 104 -6.87 -14.64 2.19
N GLU A 105 -6.67 -13.32 2.06
CA GLU A 105 -7.57 -12.30 2.60
C GLU A 105 -8.83 -12.09 1.75
N ILE A 106 -8.70 -12.03 0.41
CA ILE A 106 -9.80 -11.64 -0.49
C ILE A 106 -10.12 -12.68 -1.56
N GLY A 107 -9.36 -13.78 -1.66
CA GLY A 107 -9.62 -14.90 -2.56
C GLY A 107 -9.26 -14.66 -4.02
N ILE A 108 -8.58 -13.56 -4.36
CA ILE A 108 -8.16 -13.28 -5.73
C ILE A 108 -7.17 -14.33 -6.21
N LEU A 109 -7.36 -14.83 -7.43
CA LEU A 109 -6.48 -15.85 -8.00
C LEU A 109 -5.24 -15.21 -8.63
N ILE A 110 -4.08 -15.88 -8.51
CA ILE A 110 -2.80 -15.38 -9.05
C ILE A 110 -2.88 -15.11 -10.55
N ASN A 111 -3.60 -15.93 -11.32
CA ASN A 111 -3.78 -15.74 -12.76
C ASN A 111 -4.73 -14.59 -13.14
N GLU A 112 -5.30 -13.90 -12.16
CA GLU A 112 -6.09 -12.69 -12.32
C GLU A 112 -5.27 -11.42 -12.07
N ILE A 113 -4.00 -11.57 -11.66
CA ILE A 113 -3.08 -10.49 -11.25
C ILE A 113 -1.93 -10.39 -12.24
N ASP A 114 -1.72 -9.20 -12.81
CA ASP A 114 -0.58 -8.85 -13.66
C ASP A 114 0.29 -7.81 -12.94
N VAL A 115 1.39 -8.28 -12.31
CA VAL A 115 2.32 -7.39 -11.59
C VAL A 115 3.01 -6.48 -12.58
N CYS A 116 2.90 -5.16 -12.36
CA CYS A 116 3.41 -4.15 -13.28
C CYS A 116 4.59 -3.34 -12.71
N GLY A 117 4.87 -3.44 -11.42
CA GLY A 117 6.02 -2.77 -10.79
C GLY A 117 5.85 -2.57 -9.29
N TYR A 118 6.71 -1.70 -8.73
CA TYR A 118 6.83 -1.50 -7.29
C TYR A 118 6.85 -0.01 -6.94
N LEU A 119 6.22 0.33 -5.82
CA LEU A 119 6.39 1.63 -5.19
C LEU A 119 7.64 1.64 -4.31
N ASP A 120 7.95 2.80 -3.78
CA ASP A 120 9.02 2.94 -2.80
C ASP A 120 8.69 2.14 -1.52
N THR A 121 9.72 1.51 -0.93
CA THR A 121 9.58 0.85 0.36
C THR A 121 9.13 1.84 1.43
N TYR A 122 8.17 1.44 2.27
CA TYR A 122 7.57 2.26 3.30
C TYR A 122 7.85 1.72 4.70
N GLU A 123 8.43 2.54 5.57
CA GLU A 123 8.70 2.17 6.97
C GLU A 123 7.60 2.70 7.88
N THR A 124 7.00 1.80 8.65
CA THR A 124 5.94 2.17 9.60
C THR A 124 6.49 2.41 11.00
N GLY A 125 5.82 3.28 11.75
CA GLY A 125 6.09 3.48 13.18
C GLY A 125 5.80 2.25 14.05
N THR A 126 5.14 1.23 13.49
CA THR A 126 4.84 -0.06 14.15
C THR A 126 5.89 -1.14 13.91
N GLY A 127 7.01 -0.78 13.27
CA GLY A 127 8.16 -1.67 13.10
C GLY A 127 8.09 -2.58 11.87
N PHE A 128 7.40 -2.15 10.81
CA PHE A 128 7.39 -2.86 9.54
C PHE A 128 8.09 -2.04 8.45
N ARG A 129 8.73 -2.78 7.54
CA ARG A 129 9.13 -2.29 6.21
C ARG A 129 8.26 -2.98 5.19
N ILE A 130 7.46 -2.18 4.49
CA ILE A 130 6.46 -2.66 3.53
C ILE A 130 6.96 -2.38 2.12
N LEU A 131 6.93 -3.39 1.24
CA LEU A 131 7.06 -3.19 -0.19
C LEU A 131 5.67 -3.23 -0.84
N PRO A 132 5.18 -2.13 -1.42
CA PRO A 132 3.94 -2.15 -2.18
C PRO A 132 4.19 -2.69 -3.59
N VAL A 133 3.53 -3.80 -3.93
CA VAL A 133 3.53 -4.45 -5.24
C VAL A 133 2.34 -3.92 -6.02
N VAL A 134 2.57 -3.21 -7.11
CA VAL A 134 1.51 -2.68 -7.96
C VAL A 134 1.16 -3.68 -9.05
N ALA A 135 -0.12 -3.96 -9.20
CA ALA A 135 -0.58 -4.90 -10.21
C ALA A 135 -1.90 -4.47 -10.84
N PHE A 136 -2.07 -4.81 -12.10
CA PHE A 136 -3.38 -4.76 -12.77
C PHE A 136 -4.15 -6.04 -12.48
N ILE A 137 -5.39 -5.90 -12.07
CA ILE A 137 -6.29 -7.02 -11.81
C ILE A 137 -7.40 -7.08 -12.84
N LYS A 138 -7.78 -8.30 -13.22
CA LYS A 138 -8.89 -8.53 -14.16
C LYS A 138 -10.18 -7.89 -13.61
N GLU A 139 -10.99 -7.38 -14.52
CA GLU A 139 -12.37 -7.00 -14.20
C GLU A 139 -13.13 -8.23 -13.73
N ASN A 140 -13.98 -8.07 -12.72
CA ASN A 140 -14.74 -9.19 -12.13
C ASN A 140 -13.84 -10.33 -11.62
N PHE A 141 -12.70 -9.98 -11.01
CA PHE A 141 -11.83 -10.94 -10.36
C PHE A 141 -12.57 -11.73 -9.27
N THR A 142 -12.07 -12.91 -8.96
CA THR A 142 -12.64 -13.78 -7.92
C THR A 142 -12.56 -13.10 -6.55
N VAL A 143 -13.70 -13.04 -5.84
CA VAL A 143 -13.78 -12.47 -4.49
C VAL A 143 -14.28 -13.54 -3.54
N LYS A 144 -13.45 -13.89 -2.56
CA LYS A 144 -13.81 -14.77 -1.44
C LYS A 144 -13.17 -14.24 -0.16
N VAL A 145 -13.83 -13.29 0.46
CA VAL A 145 -13.31 -12.59 1.64
C VAL A 145 -13.19 -13.53 2.84
N ASN A 146 -12.01 -13.58 3.46
CA ASN A 146 -11.77 -14.24 4.73
C ASN A 146 -12.29 -13.34 5.87
N LYS A 147 -13.45 -13.65 6.41
CA LYS A 147 -14.12 -12.84 7.43
C LYS A 147 -13.39 -12.75 8.78
N ASN A 148 -12.45 -13.67 9.04
CA ASN A 148 -11.61 -13.59 10.23
C ASN A 148 -10.61 -12.44 10.16
N GLU A 149 -10.22 -12.02 8.95
CA GLU A 149 -9.19 -10.99 8.72
C GLU A 149 -9.75 -9.71 8.10
N VAL A 150 -10.76 -9.83 7.24
CA VAL A 150 -11.32 -8.73 6.46
C VAL A 150 -12.82 -8.61 6.69
N ASP A 151 -13.24 -7.45 7.19
CA ASP A 151 -14.66 -7.11 7.38
C ASP A 151 -15.31 -6.75 6.04
N GLU A 152 -14.64 -5.92 5.24
CA GLU A 152 -15.17 -5.38 3.99
C GLU A 152 -14.07 -5.24 2.94
N LEU A 153 -14.39 -5.61 1.69
CA LEU A 153 -13.62 -5.29 0.48
C LEU A 153 -14.34 -4.16 -0.25
N PHE A 154 -13.60 -3.13 -0.66
CA PHE A 154 -14.15 -2.02 -1.42
C PHE A 154 -13.13 -1.45 -2.42
N GLU A 155 -13.62 -0.63 -3.32
CA GLU A 155 -12.82 -0.04 -4.39
C GLU A 155 -12.92 1.47 -4.37
N VAL A 156 -11.80 2.16 -4.66
CA VAL A 156 -11.73 3.62 -4.78
C VAL A 156 -11.24 3.98 -6.18
N PRO A 157 -11.96 4.86 -6.92
CA PRO A 157 -11.52 5.27 -8.26
C PRO A 157 -10.07 5.77 -8.26
N LEU A 158 -9.27 5.29 -9.20
CA LEU A 158 -7.85 5.70 -9.33
C LEU A 158 -7.73 7.22 -9.52
N GLU A 159 -8.61 7.83 -10.31
CA GLU A 159 -8.64 9.28 -10.49
C GLU A 159 -8.86 10.05 -9.18
N PHE A 160 -9.67 9.50 -8.26
CA PHE A 160 -9.87 10.08 -6.94
C PHE A 160 -8.60 10.02 -6.10
N ILE A 161 -7.87 8.90 -6.18
CA ILE A 161 -6.58 8.74 -5.49
C ILE A 161 -5.52 9.66 -6.08
N LEU A 162 -5.48 9.84 -7.40
CA LEU A 162 -4.50 10.69 -8.08
C LEU A 162 -4.85 12.20 -8.04
N GLU A 163 -5.96 12.59 -7.44
CA GLU A 163 -6.34 13.99 -7.26
C GLU A 163 -5.73 14.57 -5.96
N PRO A 164 -4.72 15.47 -6.04
CA PRO A 164 -3.97 15.94 -4.88
C PRO A 164 -4.81 16.65 -3.82
N LYS A 165 -5.95 17.24 -4.19
CA LYS A 165 -6.85 17.88 -3.20
C LYS A 165 -7.46 16.88 -2.21
N ASN A 166 -7.44 15.58 -2.53
CA ASN A 166 -7.92 14.51 -1.65
C ASN A 166 -6.84 14.04 -0.66
N HIS A 167 -5.57 14.48 -0.81
CA HIS A 167 -4.46 14.16 0.08
C HIS A 167 -4.41 15.16 1.23
N ILE A 168 -5.12 14.88 2.30
CA ILE A 168 -5.24 15.79 3.43
C ILE A 168 -4.15 15.49 4.45
N LEU A 169 -3.26 16.47 4.70
CA LEU A 169 -2.27 16.38 5.76
C LEU A 169 -2.93 16.68 7.11
N LYS A 170 -2.82 15.76 8.05
CA LYS A 170 -3.28 15.91 9.44
C LYS A 170 -2.12 15.77 10.41
N SER A 171 -2.34 16.30 11.62
CA SER A 171 -1.41 16.18 12.74
C SER A 171 -2.09 15.45 13.89
N GLY A 172 -1.32 14.63 14.59
CA GLY A 172 -1.75 13.97 15.82
C GLY A 172 -0.61 13.92 16.83
N PHE A 173 -0.94 13.88 18.12
CA PHE A 173 0.04 13.72 19.18
C PHE A 173 0.22 12.22 19.48
N TRP A 174 1.45 11.73 19.34
CA TRP A 174 1.77 10.31 19.54
C TRP A 174 3.11 10.16 20.23
N ASN A 175 3.17 9.38 21.33
CA ASN A 175 4.39 9.11 22.10
C ASN A 175 5.21 10.38 22.42
N GLY A 176 4.54 11.46 22.86
CA GLY A 176 5.22 12.69 23.28
C GLY A 176 5.64 13.64 22.17
N SER A 177 5.31 13.33 20.88
CA SER A 177 5.63 14.17 19.74
C SER A 177 4.43 14.40 18.81
N VAL A 178 4.44 15.53 18.10
CA VAL A 178 3.48 15.78 17.02
C VAL A 178 3.96 15.01 15.78
N ARG A 179 3.07 14.21 15.22
CA ARG A 179 3.29 13.49 13.96
C ARG A 179 2.31 13.97 12.91
N HIS A 180 2.80 14.14 11.70
CA HIS A 180 1.97 14.44 10.55
C HIS A 180 1.76 13.16 9.74
N TYR A 181 0.56 13.01 9.18
CA TYR A 181 0.20 11.86 8.36
C TYR A 181 -0.86 12.24 7.33
N TYR A 182 -0.85 11.55 6.21
CA TYR A 182 -1.88 11.74 5.20
C TYR A 182 -3.16 11.01 5.55
N THR A 183 -4.29 11.64 5.15
CA THR A 183 -5.60 11.00 5.11
C THR A 183 -6.26 11.24 3.76
N ILE A 184 -6.99 10.23 3.26
CA ILE A 184 -7.79 10.28 2.04
C ILE A 184 -9.20 9.82 2.43
N ASN A 185 -10.19 10.71 2.35
CA ASN A 185 -11.56 10.40 2.73
C ASN A 185 -12.39 10.08 1.48
N TYR A 186 -12.90 8.86 1.38
CA TYR A 186 -13.76 8.42 0.30
C TYR A 186 -15.08 7.86 0.83
N GLY A 187 -16.19 8.59 0.65
CA GLY A 187 -17.48 8.22 1.22
C GLY A 187 -17.42 8.04 2.74
N LYS A 188 -17.72 6.83 3.21
CA LYS A 188 -17.64 6.45 4.64
C LYS A 188 -16.23 6.05 5.09
N TYR A 189 -15.28 5.91 4.17
CA TYR A 189 -13.96 5.39 4.45
C TYR A 189 -12.95 6.50 4.73
N ASN A 190 -12.25 6.37 5.83
CA ASN A 190 -11.10 7.21 6.18
C ASN A 190 -9.82 6.39 6.01
N ILE A 191 -9.15 6.56 4.87
CA ILE A 191 -7.87 5.94 4.58
C ILE A 191 -6.78 6.83 5.19
N TRP A 192 -5.90 6.30 6.04
CA TRP A 192 -4.91 7.11 6.73
C TRP A 192 -3.60 6.36 7.00
N GLY A 193 -2.58 7.06 7.52
CA GLY A 193 -1.30 6.48 7.91
C GLY A 193 -0.55 5.87 6.72
N ALA A 194 0.06 4.69 6.93
CA ALA A 194 0.89 4.03 5.93
C ALA A 194 0.14 3.78 4.60
N THR A 195 -1.13 3.37 4.65
CA THR A 195 -1.93 3.14 3.44
C THR A 195 -2.10 4.43 2.63
N ALA A 196 -2.46 5.54 3.28
CA ALA A 196 -2.54 6.83 2.60
C ALA A 196 -1.16 7.32 2.13
N GLY A 197 -0.10 7.11 2.91
CA GLY A 197 1.27 7.45 2.51
C GLY A 197 1.73 6.71 1.26
N MET A 198 1.41 5.42 1.13
CA MET A 198 1.70 4.63 -0.08
C MET A 198 0.86 5.08 -1.29
N LEU A 199 -0.41 5.49 -1.09
CA LEU A 199 -1.25 6.07 -2.15
C LEU A 199 -0.72 7.43 -2.62
N VAL A 200 -0.25 8.28 -1.71
CA VAL A 200 0.42 9.54 -2.06
C VAL A 200 1.73 9.27 -2.82
N ASN A 201 2.50 8.24 -2.44
CA ASN A 201 3.69 7.84 -3.18
C ASN A 201 3.36 7.39 -4.62
N LEU A 202 2.26 6.65 -4.82
CA LEU A 202 1.77 6.32 -6.16
C LEU A 202 1.50 7.59 -6.98
N TYR A 203 0.80 8.56 -6.41
CA TYR A 203 0.54 9.84 -7.06
C TYR A 203 1.84 10.57 -7.41
N ASP A 204 2.78 10.69 -6.46
CA ASP A 204 4.06 11.37 -6.66
C ASP A 204 4.85 10.77 -7.82
N LYS A 205 4.93 9.42 -7.88
CA LYS A 205 5.62 8.70 -8.96
C LYS A 205 4.96 8.93 -10.33
N VAL A 206 3.63 8.82 -10.40
CA VAL A 206 2.89 9.03 -11.64
C VAL A 206 3.04 10.46 -12.15
N ARG A 207 2.95 11.46 -11.25
CA ARG A 207 3.10 12.87 -11.61
C ARG A 207 4.51 13.22 -12.08
N SER A 208 5.54 12.60 -11.51
CA SER A 208 6.95 12.88 -11.85
C SER A 208 7.33 12.37 -13.23
N ASN A 209 6.52 11.51 -13.84
CA ASN A 209 6.75 10.91 -15.15
C ASN A 209 5.83 11.46 -16.25
N VAL A 210 4.95 12.40 -15.95
CA VAL A 210 4.10 13.15 -16.89
C VAL A 210 4.58 14.59 -16.97
#